data_e2438a8498f42dfc2001d00b3b5e0d35
#
_entry.id   e2438a8498f42dfc2001d00b3b5e0d35
#
_cell.length_a   1.000
_cell.length_b   1.000
_cell.length_c   1.000
_cell.angle_alpha   90.00
_cell.angle_beta   90.00
_cell.angle_gamma   90.00
#
_symmetry.space_group_name_H-M   'P 1'
#
loop_
_entity.id
_entity.type
_entity.pdbx_description
1 polymer ?
#
loop_
_entity_poly.entity_id
_entity_poly.type
_entity_poly.pdbx_seq_one_letter_code
_entity_poly.pdbx_strand_id
1 'polypeptide(L)'
;MEITAELISENREWIFETINKYISEPRRGKLLEFYNKYDERLTMMAASHKREYHNAFEGGYYDHVRRVITCALKLHDVWSEMEADTSTYTVEELVFSALNH
;
A
#
# COMPACT_ATOMS: atom_id res chain seq x y z
N MET A 1 17.22 8.18 5.41
CA MET A 1 16.81 7.17 6.40
C MET A 1 16.99 5.78 5.82
N GLU A 2 17.69 4.93 6.53
CA GLU A 2 17.80 3.54 6.12
C GLU A 2 16.67 2.72 6.74
N ILE A 3 16.20 1.75 6.01
CA ILE A 3 15.16 0.84 6.46
C ILE A 3 15.79 -0.51 6.78
N THR A 4 15.46 -1.08 7.92
CA THR A 4 16.01 -2.38 8.34
C THR A 4 15.39 -3.53 7.57
N ALA A 5 16.10 -4.66 7.48
CA ALA A 5 15.57 -5.87 6.86
C ALA A 5 14.28 -6.34 7.56
N GLU A 6 14.21 -6.17 8.88
CA GLU A 6 13.01 -6.51 9.64
C GLU A 6 11.83 -5.65 9.25
N LEU A 7 12.03 -4.35 9.07
CA LEU A 7 10.97 -3.44 8.65
C LEU A 7 10.52 -3.69 7.22
N ILE A 8 11.45 -4.03 6.33
CA ILE A 8 11.13 -4.41 4.94
C ILE A 8 10.19 -5.63 4.95
N SER A 9 10.54 -6.66 5.73
CA SER A 9 9.74 -7.87 5.86
C SER A 9 8.37 -7.58 6.46
N GLU A 10 8.32 -6.75 7.49
CA GLU A 10 7.08 -6.34 8.14
C GLU A 10 6.16 -5.57 7.18
N ASN A 11 6.72 -4.65 6.41
CA ASN A 11 5.96 -3.89 5.41
C ASN A 11 5.39 -4.82 4.33
N ARG A 12 6.19 -5.78 3.87
CA ARG A 12 5.75 -6.78 2.90
C ARG A 12 4.56 -7.58 3.44
N GLU A 13 4.67 -8.10 4.64
CA GLU A 13 3.58 -8.85 5.27
C GLU A 13 2.33 -8.00 5.41
N TRP A 14 2.49 -6.76 5.82
CA TRP A 14 1.38 -5.82 5.97
C TRP A 14 0.65 -5.60 4.64
N ILE A 15 1.39 -5.45 3.53
CA ILE A 15 0.79 -5.27 2.20
C ILE A 15 -0.02 -6.51 1.81
N PHE A 16 0.54 -7.72 2.00
CA PHE A 16 -0.17 -8.96 1.66
C PHE A 16 -1.42 -9.14 2.53
N GLU A 17 -1.33 -8.87 3.82
CA GLU A 17 -2.48 -8.91 4.72
C GLU A 17 -3.56 -7.90 4.32
N THR A 18 -3.15 -6.71 3.91
CA THR A 18 -4.07 -5.66 3.46
C THR A 18 -4.82 -6.07 2.21
N ILE A 19 -4.13 -6.68 1.24
CA ILE A 19 -4.78 -7.22 0.04
C ILE A 19 -5.82 -8.28 0.43
N ASN A 20 -5.45 -9.20 1.30
CA ASN A 20 -6.37 -10.24 1.76
C ASN A 20 -7.58 -9.69 2.53
N LYS A 21 -7.37 -8.61 3.29
CA LYS A 21 -8.43 -8.03 4.12
C LYS A 21 -9.43 -7.19 3.31
N TYR A 22 -8.93 -6.37 2.38
CA TYR A 22 -9.75 -5.36 1.73
C TYR A 22 -10.18 -5.68 0.30
N ILE A 23 -9.44 -6.53 -0.40
CA ILE A 23 -9.69 -6.80 -1.82
C ILE A 23 -10.43 -8.13 -1.97
N SER A 24 -11.59 -8.09 -2.62
CA SER A 24 -12.40 -9.29 -2.87
C SER A 24 -11.97 -10.02 -4.15
N GLU A 25 -12.38 -11.30 -4.27
CA GLU A 25 -12.19 -12.06 -5.50
C GLU A 25 -13.08 -11.52 -6.62
N PRO A 26 -12.69 -11.60 -7.90
CA PRO A 26 -11.44 -12.23 -8.40
C PRO A 26 -10.23 -11.31 -8.38
N ARG A 27 -10.39 -10.05 -8.03
CA ARG A 27 -9.34 -9.04 -8.03
C ARG A 27 -8.22 -9.39 -7.06
N ARG A 28 -8.56 -9.91 -5.89
CA ARG A 28 -7.60 -10.33 -4.86
C ARG A 28 -6.60 -11.35 -5.41
N GLY A 29 -7.11 -12.42 -6.04
CA GLY A 29 -6.25 -13.46 -6.60
C GLY A 29 -5.29 -12.94 -7.65
N LYS A 30 -5.76 -12.05 -8.52
CA LYS A 30 -4.94 -11.43 -9.57
C LYS A 30 -3.84 -10.54 -8.97
N LEU A 31 -4.17 -9.76 -7.95
CA LEU A 31 -3.20 -8.91 -7.26
C LEU A 31 -2.14 -9.75 -6.56
N LEU A 32 -2.54 -10.77 -5.83
CA LEU A 32 -1.61 -11.65 -5.13
C LEU A 32 -0.68 -12.36 -6.10
N GLU A 33 -1.19 -12.80 -7.25
CA GLU A 33 -0.38 -13.40 -8.30
C GLU A 33 0.69 -12.42 -8.81
N PHE A 34 0.30 -11.18 -9.07
CA PHE A 34 1.22 -10.13 -9.51
C PHE A 34 2.29 -9.85 -8.45
N TYR A 35 1.88 -9.64 -7.19
CA TYR A 35 2.82 -9.33 -6.11
C TYR A 35 3.76 -10.51 -5.83
N ASN A 36 3.29 -11.75 -5.91
CA ASN A 36 4.15 -12.92 -5.75
C ASN A 36 5.15 -13.06 -6.90
N LYS A 37 4.72 -12.78 -8.13
CA LYS A 37 5.60 -12.87 -9.31
C LYS A 37 6.77 -11.90 -9.24
N TYR A 38 6.53 -10.69 -8.72
CA TYR A 38 7.55 -9.65 -8.63
C TYR A 38 8.01 -9.38 -7.20
N ASP A 39 7.84 -10.34 -6.31
CA ASP A 39 8.07 -10.20 -4.88
C ASP A 39 9.45 -9.62 -4.53
N GLU A 40 10.52 -10.22 -5.05
CA GLU A 40 11.88 -9.75 -4.75
C GLU A 40 12.08 -8.31 -5.21
N ARG A 41 11.65 -8.00 -6.41
CA ARG A 41 11.82 -6.67 -7.00
C ARG A 41 11.05 -5.63 -6.21
N LEU A 42 9.78 -5.89 -5.92
CA LEU A 42 8.93 -4.95 -5.20
C LEU A 42 9.39 -4.75 -3.76
N THR A 43 9.85 -5.83 -3.12
CA THR A 43 10.32 -5.77 -1.73
C THR A 43 11.51 -4.84 -1.58
N MET A 44 12.44 -4.87 -2.55
CA MET A 44 13.67 -4.09 -2.49
C MET A 44 13.57 -2.73 -3.18
N MET A 45 12.51 -2.49 -3.94
CA MET A 45 12.38 -1.29 -4.74
C MET A 45 12.21 -0.04 -3.88
N ALA A 46 12.88 1.04 -4.29
CA ALA A 46 12.66 2.36 -3.70
C ALA A 46 11.42 3.00 -4.31
N ALA A 47 10.76 3.90 -3.55
CA ALA A 47 9.58 4.61 -4.03
C ALA A 47 9.93 5.66 -5.08
N SER A 48 11.16 6.15 -5.09
CA SER A 48 11.65 7.14 -6.02
C SER A 48 13.06 6.79 -6.48
N HIS A 49 13.39 7.13 -7.73
CA HIS A 49 14.73 6.98 -8.27
C HIS A 49 15.65 8.16 -7.92
N LYS A 50 15.10 9.24 -7.41
CA LYS A 50 15.86 10.45 -7.03
C LYS A 50 16.01 10.49 -5.52
N ARG A 51 17.27 10.57 -5.06
CA ARG A 51 17.59 10.53 -3.63
C ARG A 51 17.01 11.68 -2.83
N GLU A 52 16.79 12.82 -3.44
CA GLU A 52 16.19 13.97 -2.80
C GLU A 52 14.69 13.82 -2.52
N TYR A 53 14.05 12.79 -3.08
CA TYR A 53 12.65 12.53 -2.84
C TYR A 53 12.47 11.53 -1.69
N HIS A 54 11.33 11.60 -1.00
CA HIS A 54 11.03 10.69 0.08
C HIS A 54 10.99 9.23 -0.39
N ASN A 55 11.36 8.33 0.50
CA ASN A 55 11.39 6.89 0.24
C ASN A 55 12.29 6.45 -0.92
N ALA A 56 13.33 7.26 -1.24
CA ALA A 56 14.30 6.94 -2.28
C ALA A 56 15.42 6.05 -1.75
N PHE A 57 15.06 4.93 -1.08
CA PHE A 57 15.99 3.96 -0.50
C PHE A 57 15.44 2.55 -0.69
N GLU A 58 16.31 1.54 -0.58
CA GLU A 58 15.90 0.14 -0.77
C GLU A 58 14.80 -0.23 0.22
N GLY A 59 13.76 -0.89 -0.26
CA GLY A 59 12.58 -1.26 0.53
C GLY A 59 11.60 -0.11 0.74
N GLY A 60 11.91 1.08 0.24
CA GLY A 60 11.07 2.27 0.42
C GLY A 60 9.74 2.22 -0.30
N TYR A 61 9.63 1.42 -1.36
CA TYR A 61 8.38 1.31 -2.11
C TYR A 61 7.23 0.79 -1.23
N TYR A 62 7.42 -0.33 -0.55
CA TYR A 62 6.39 -0.88 0.32
C TYR A 62 6.13 0.00 1.54
N ASP A 63 7.16 0.63 2.08
CA ASP A 63 6.99 1.60 3.17
C ASP A 63 6.10 2.76 2.72
N HIS A 64 6.37 3.31 1.53
CA HIS A 64 5.57 4.38 0.94
C HIS A 64 4.12 3.94 0.71
N VAL A 65 3.90 2.80 0.08
CA VAL A 65 2.55 2.28 -0.20
C VAL A 65 1.76 2.08 1.09
N ARG A 66 2.39 1.50 2.11
CA ARG A 66 1.78 1.32 3.43
C ARG A 66 1.35 2.64 4.04
N ARG A 67 2.21 3.68 3.95
CA ARG A 67 1.89 5.02 4.45
C ARG A 67 0.73 5.65 3.70
N VAL A 68 0.70 5.51 2.38
CA VAL A 68 -0.39 6.04 1.55
C VAL A 68 -1.72 5.37 1.89
N ILE A 69 -1.74 4.04 2.02
CA ILE A 69 -2.96 3.30 2.39
C ILE A 69 -3.43 3.72 3.77
N THR A 70 -2.52 3.78 4.75
CA THR A 70 -2.85 4.17 6.12
C THR A 70 -3.44 5.58 6.15
N CYS A 71 -2.83 6.51 5.43
CA CYS A 71 -3.33 7.89 5.34
C CYS A 71 -4.72 7.95 4.69
N ALA A 72 -4.91 7.21 3.59
CA ALA A 72 -6.19 7.19 2.88
C ALA A 72 -7.32 6.66 3.78
N LEU A 73 -7.06 5.58 4.53
CA LEU A 73 -8.04 5.02 5.44
C LEU A 73 -8.39 5.98 6.58
N LYS A 74 -7.40 6.68 7.13
CA LYS A 74 -7.62 7.67 8.17
C LYS A 74 -8.43 8.86 7.66
N LEU A 75 -8.13 9.35 6.46
CA LEU A 75 -8.89 10.45 5.85
C LEU A 75 -10.33 10.04 5.58
N HIS A 76 -10.54 8.81 5.11
CA HIS A 76 -11.89 8.27 4.90
C HIS A 76 -12.69 8.28 6.19
N ASP A 77 -12.09 7.82 7.31
CA ASP A 77 -12.75 7.80 8.62
C ASP A 77 -13.10 9.20 9.09
N VAL A 78 -12.17 10.15 8.98
CA VAL A 78 -12.40 11.55 9.38
C VAL A 78 -13.52 12.17 8.56
N TRP A 79 -13.51 11.98 7.24
CA TRP A 79 -14.54 12.53 6.37
C TRP A 79 -15.91 11.93 6.68
N SER A 80 -15.97 10.62 6.98
CA SER A 80 -17.21 9.96 7.37
C SER A 80 -17.75 10.51 8.69
N GLU A 81 -16.88 10.74 9.66
CA GLU A 81 -17.23 11.35 10.96
C GLU A 81 -17.76 12.77 10.80
N MET A 82 -17.24 13.52 9.83
CA MET A 82 -17.66 14.89 9.53
C MET A 82 -18.85 14.95 8.58
N GLU A 83 -19.48 13.82 8.33
CA GLU A 83 -20.68 13.72 7.48
C GLU A 83 -20.44 14.11 6.01
N ALA A 84 -19.18 14.04 5.54
CA ALA A 84 -18.89 14.21 4.13
C ALA A 84 -19.47 13.04 3.34
N ASP A 85 -19.82 13.27 2.08
CA ASP A 85 -20.35 12.21 1.21
C ASP A 85 -19.23 11.24 0.80
N THR A 86 -19.22 10.07 1.42
CA THR A 86 -18.29 8.98 1.12
C THR A 86 -18.99 7.82 0.40
N SER A 87 -20.22 8.04 -0.10
CA SER A 87 -21.01 6.99 -0.77
C SER A 87 -20.62 6.74 -2.22
N THR A 88 -19.80 7.61 -2.82
CA THR A 88 -19.42 7.53 -4.22
C THR A 88 -18.31 6.50 -4.50
N TYR A 89 -17.72 5.93 -3.47
CA TYR A 89 -16.66 4.93 -3.59
C TYR A 89 -16.76 3.92 -2.44
N THR A 90 -16.11 2.77 -2.61
CA THR A 90 -16.00 1.77 -1.56
C THR A 90 -14.62 1.84 -0.91
N VAL A 91 -14.50 1.31 0.32
CA VAL A 91 -13.19 1.19 0.97
C VAL A 91 -12.25 0.30 0.15
N GLU A 92 -12.80 -0.76 -0.47
CA GLU A 92 -12.02 -1.61 -1.37
C GLU A 92 -11.42 -0.81 -2.53
N GLU A 93 -12.22 0.03 -3.19
CA GLU A 93 -11.74 0.87 -4.30
C GLU A 93 -10.65 1.83 -3.83
N LEU A 94 -10.80 2.41 -2.65
CA LEU A 94 -9.82 3.31 -2.07
C LEU A 94 -8.48 2.59 -1.84
N VAL A 95 -8.52 1.42 -1.21
CA VAL A 95 -7.32 0.61 -0.94
C VAL A 95 -6.69 0.13 -2.25
N PHE A 96 -7.50 -0.34 -3.20
CA PHE A 96 -7.02 -0.79 -4.50
C PHE A 96 -6.29 0.33 -5.25
N SER A 97 -6.86 1.53 -5.25
CA SER A 97 -6.23 2.70 -5.89
C SER A 97 -4.91 3.07 -5.21
N ALA A 98 -4.86 3.02 -3.89
CA ALA A 98 -3.64 3.31 -3.14
C ALA A 98 -2.54 2.27 -3.39
N LEU A 99 -2.91 1.00 -3.54
CA LEU A 99 -1.97 -0.08 -3.87
C LEU A 99 -1.33 0.11 -5.26
N ASN A 100 -2.05 0.72 -6.18
CA ASN A 100 -1.68 0.78 -7.59
C ASN A 100 -1.40 2.20 -8.12
N HIS A 101 -1.18 3.15 -7.21
CA HIS A 101 -0.91 4.54 -7.62
C HIS A 101 0.47 4.75 -8.25
#